data_4d1369608f0b919d3d5b4559db05f14c
#
_entry.id   4d1369608f0b919d3d5b4559db05f14c
#
_cell.length_a   1.000
_cell.length_b   1.000
_cell.length_c   1.000
_cell.angle_alpha   90.00
_cell.angle_beta   90.00
_cell.angle_gamma   90.00
#
_symmetry.space_group_name_H-M   'P 1'
#
loop_
_entity.id
_entity.type
_entity.pdbx_description
1 polymer ?
#
loop_
_entity_poly.entity_id
_entity_poly.type
_entity_poly.pdbx_seq_one_letter_code
_entity_poly.pdbx_strand_id
1 'polypeptide(L)'
;MGNTVERPIEAVAWMERSLENSVSTVYIDDMKIIGGDWNGMMICWSREGDILWETNLGDRVAGIRLSTDGAMLWCIAGREAIGIDYENGTIKWNIEFDGSTDLIELDGENRAWIVSSVYDIELNDFMESAISLIDSGDIVEKYILDERPWSIHPFEEGKAFFGLGRPKTGVLELTEKKGKLMHKHNSIHDSPVLCGSHLPPFYLGHSNGMITKIDEKGNIMNLELNKKHGSAIIDISSNNEQILICLENKQIICLNKDGEEENSLEVLDSEGHPEFLDIIDGSTSDGLVNFWIVTSTNNGSLLINANRKNESSNIKLKIKANSRIRDIANAKGMTVVGLDDGRIIAIEEKMLTRRIRENEKSDEEGDVQRFEMLERLRKLRE
;
A
#
# COMPACT_ATOMS: atom_id res chain seq x y z
N MET A 1 2.59 30.42 -1.79
CA MET A 1 1.93 29.12 -1.93
C MET A 1 1.53 29.02 -3.39
N GLY A 2 2.22 28.19 -4.19
CA GLY A 2 1.84 27.95 -5.58
C GLY A 2 0.49 27.23 -5.61
N ASN A 3 -0.40 27.61 -6.52
CA ASN A 3 -1.66 26.90 -6.73
C ASN A 3 -1.34 25.46 -7.16
N THR A 4 -1.58 24.50 -6.27
CA THR A 4 -1.43 23.08 -6.61
C THR A 4 -2.50 22.74 -7.64
N VAL A 5 -2.09 22.30 -8.81
CA VAL A 5 -3.00 21.97 -9.92
C VAL A 5 -3.77 20.70 -9.60
N GLU A 6 -5.10 20.77 -9.67
CA GLU A 6 -5.96 19.57 -9.56
C GLU A 6 -6.29 19.06 -10.97
N ARG A 7 -6.20 17.73 -11.17
CA ARG A 7 -6.48 17.06 -12.45
C ARG A 7 -7.40 15.87 -12.24
N PRO A 8 -8.30 15.55 -13.17
CA PRO A 8 -9.00 14.27 -13.15
C PRO A 8 -8.01 13.14 -13.45
N ILE A 9 -8.25 11.94 -12.89
CA ILE A 9 -7.34 10.80 -12.99
C ILE A 9 -7.16 10.36 -14.46
N GLU A 10 -8.18 10.51 -15.28
CA GLU A 10 -8.16 10.20 -16.71
C GLU A 10 -7.15 11.08 -17.48
N ALA A 11 -6.92 12.32 -17.03
CA ALA A 11 -5.97 13.23 -17.66
C ALA A 11 -4.51 12.84 -17.44
N VAL A 12 -4.20 12.02 -16.44
CA VAL A 12 -2.85 11.56 -16.10
C VAL A 12 -2.64 10.08 -16.44
N ALA A 13 -3.68 9.38 -16.82
CA ALA A 13 -3.62 7.96 -17.16
C ALA A 13 -2.72 7.70 -18.38
N TRP A 14 -1.78 6.76 -18.25
CA TRP A 14 -1.10 6.11 -19.36
C TRP A 14 -1.99 5.05 -19.99
N MET A 15 -2.62 4.25 -19.15
CA MET A 15 -3.50 3.14 -19.52
C MET A 15 -4.73 3.14 -18.62
N GLU A 16 -5.89 2.84 -19.21
CA GLU A 16 -7.12 2.54 -18.50
C GLU A 16 -7.62 1.15 -18.94
N ARG A 17 -7.91 0.30 -17.95
CA ARG A 17 -8.52 -1.01 -18.10
C ARG A 17 -9.62 -1.16 -17.08
N SER A 18 -10.46 -2.19 -17.21
CA SER A 18 -11.55 -2.43 -16.27
C SER A 18 -11.77 -3.90 -16.03
N LEU A 19 -12.12 -4.21 -14.80
CA LEU A 19 -12.79 -5.41 -14.35
C LEU A 19 -14.29 -5.16 -14.33
N GLU A 20 -15.10 -6.21 -14.27
CA GLU A 20 -16.57 -6.07 -14.27
C GLU A 20 -17.09 -5.55 -12.91
N ASN A 21 -16.33 -5.78 -11.84
CA ASN A 21 -16.70 -5.43 -10.48
C ASN A 21 -15.66 -4.52 -9.84
N SER A 22 -15.99 -3.99 -8.66
CA SER A 22 -15.06 -3.19 -7.85
C SER A 22 -13.70 -3.86 -7.72
N VAL A 23 -12.62 -3.12 -8.00
CA VAL A 23 -11.26 -3.62 -7.77
C VAL A 23 -11.08 -3.88 -6.28
N SER A 24 -10.46 -4.99 -5.92
CA SER A 24 -10.12 -5.32 -4.54
C SER A 24 -8.63 -5.25 -4.26
N THR A 25 -7.80 -5.56 -5.26
CA THR A 25 -6.34 -5.49 -5.16
C THR A 25 -5.70 -5.29 -6.52
N VAL A 26 -4.53 -4.68 -6.54
CA VAL A 26 -3.69 -4.53 -7.72
C VAL A 26 -2.26 -4.98 -7.41
N TYR A 27 -1.59 -5.49 -8.43
CA TYR A 27 -0.18 -5.88 -8.39
C TYR A 27 0.50 -5.38 -9.66
N ILE A 28 1.75 -4.97 -9.55
CA ILE A 28 2.59 -4.59 -10.68
C ILE A 28 4.03 -5.02 -10.43
N ASP A 29 4.69 -5.48 -11.49
CA ASP A 29 6.13 -5.69 -11.53
C ASP A 29 6.75 -5.09 -12.80
N ASP A 30 7.95 -5.55 -13.16
CA ASP A 30 8.69 -5.08 -14.34
C ASP A 30 8.01 -5.42 -15.67
N MET A 31 7.14 -6.42 -15.71
CA MET A 31 6.60 -7.01 -16.94
C MET A 31 5.07 -6.91 -17.02
N LYS A 32 4.37 -7.05 -15.90
CA LYS A 32 2.93 -7.30 -15.87
C LYS A 32 2.19 -6.40 -14.88
N ILE A 33 0.92 -6.17 -15.16
CA ILE A 33 -0.05 -5.54 -14.27
C ILE A 33 -1.14 -6.57 -14.03
N ILE A 34 -1.51 -6.78 -12.77
CA ILE A 34 -2.58 -7.71 -12.40
C ILE A 34 -3.59 -6.97 -11.54
N GLY A 35 -4.87 -7.13 -11.84
CA GLY A 35 -5.97 -6.66 -11.03
C GLY A 35 -6.87 -7.80 -10.60
N GLY A 36 -7.29 -7.77 -9.35
CA GLY A 36 -8.31 -8.66 -8.80
C GLY A 36 -9.54 -7.88 -8.35
N ASP A 37 -10.73 -8.48 -8.48
CA ASP A 37 -11.97 -7.85 -8.10
C ASP A 37 -12.69 -8.54 -6.92
N TRP A 38 -13.81 -7.95 -6.52
CA TRP A 38 -14.63 -8.44 -5.41
C TRP A 38 -15.37 -9.74 -5.70
N ASN A 39 -15.47 -10.17 -6.96
CA ASN A 39 -16.14 -11.41 -7.37
C ASN A 39 -15.14 -12.50 -7.79
N GLY A 40 -13.84 -12.25 -7.60
CA GLY A 40 -12.79 -13.24 -7.82
C GLY A 40 -12.18 -13.23 -9.22
N MET A 41 -12.63 -12.33 -10.11
CA MET A 41 -11.98 -12.20 -11.40
C MET A 41 -10.60 -11.58 -11.25
N MET A 42 -9.59 -12.24 -11.80
CA MET A 42 -8.25 -11.72 -11.97
C MET A 42 -7.93 -11.59 -13.45
N ILE A 43 -7.39 -10.44 -13.84
CA ILE A 43 -6.90 -10.20 -15.19
C ILE A 43 -5.44 -9.74 -15.11
N CYS A 44 -4.62 -10.30 -15.97
CA CYS A 44 -3.23 -9.92 -16.15
C CYS A 44 -3.04 -9.23 -17.49
N TRP A 45 -2.43 -8.07 -17.47
CA TRP A 45 -2.05 -7.30 -18.66
C TRP A 45 -0.54 -7.17 -18.76
N SER A 46 -0.06 -7.00 -20.00
CA SER A 46 1.26 -6.44 -20.24
C SER A 46 1.31 -4.98 -19.77
N ARG A 47 2.48 -4.39 -19.65
CA ARG A 47 2.61 -2.95 -19.32
C ARG A 47 2.06 -2.03 -20.42
N GLU A 48 1.90 -2.54 -21.64
CA GLU A 48 1.26 -1.87 -22.77
C GLU A 48 -0.27 -2.00 -22.73
N GLY A 49 -0.79 -2.87 -21.87
CA GLY A 49 -2.22 -3.06 -21.62
C GLY A 49 -2.86 -4.18 -22.45
N ASP A 50 -2.08 -5.07 -23.07
CA ASP A 50 -2.63 -6.26 -23.72
C ASP A 50 -2.98 -7.32 -22.67
N ILE A 51 -4.14 -7.94 -22.77
CA ILE A 51 -4.54 -9.03 -21.89
C ILE A 51 -3.64 -10.24 -22.17
N LEU A 52 -2.96 -10.73 -21.13
CA LEU A 52 -2.13 -11.92 -21.18
C LEU A 52 -2.90 -13.16 -20.76
N TRP A 53 -3.67 -13.05 -19.69
CA TRP A 53 -4.56 -14.12 -19.22
C TRP A 53 -5.63 -13.58 -18.27
N GLU A 54 -6.68 -14.38 -18.08
CA GLU A 54 -7.78 -14.15 -17.17
C GLU A 54 -8.04 -15.42 -16.36
N THR A 55 -8.35 -15.28 -15.07
CA THR A 55 -8.62 -16.41 -14.16
C THR A 55 -9.65 -15.99 -13.13
N ASN A 56 -10.64 -16.85 -12.87
CA ASN A 56 -11.64 -16.60 -11.84
C ASN A 56 -11.36 -17.47 -10.60
N LEU A 57 -11.19 -16.84 -9.45
CA LEU A 57 -10.92 -17.47 -8.16
C LEU A 57 -12.20 -17.72 -7.33
N GLY A 58 -13.34 -17.25 -7.81
CA GLY A 58 -14.66 -17.53 -7.22
C GLY A 58 -15.08 -16.65 -6.07
N ASP A 59 -14.18 -15.90 -5.44
CA ASP A 59 -14.47 -14.97 -4.34
C ASP A 59 -13.49 -13.79 -4.35
N ARG A 60 -13.76 -12.75 -3.56
CA ARG A 60 -12.94 -11.53 -3.47
C ARG A 60 -11.45 -11.84 -3.37
N VAL A 61 -10.67 -11.31 -4.30
CA VAL A 61 -9.21 -11.39 -4.25
C VAL A 61 -8.70 -10.41 -3.19
N ALA A 62 -8.15 -10.93 -2.11
CA ALA A 62 -7.73 -10.11 -0.96
C ALA A 62 -6.23 -9.78 -0.95
N GLY A 63 -5.41 -10.53 -1.67
CA GLY A 63 -3.98 -10.28 -1.76
C GLY A 63 -3.30 -11.11 -2.84
N ILE A 64 -2.22 -10.57 -3.39
CA ILE A 64 -1.40 -11.18 -4.44
C ILE A 64 0.06 -11.02 -4.06
N ARG A 65 0.85 -12.12 -4.13
CA ARG A 65 2.30 -12.11 -3.97
C ARG A 65 2.95 -12.95 -5.06
N LEU A 66 4.05 -12.46 -5.60
CA LEU A 66 4.86 -13.22 -6.57
C LEU A 66 5.97 -13.97 -5.84
N SER A 67 6.19 -15.24 -6.18
CA SER A 67 7.33 -16.00 -5.70
C SER A 67 8.66 -15.36 -6.13
N THR A 68 9.72 -15.56 -5.35
CA THR A 68 11.04 -14.95 -5.60
C THR A 68 11.68 -15.42 -6.91
N ASP A 69 11.31 -16.60 -7.39
CA ASP A 69 11.73 -17.17 -8.68
C ASP A 69 10.89 -16.64 -9.86
N GLY A 70 9.84 -15.84 -9.59
CA GLY A 70 8.96 -15.26 -10.59
C GLY A 70 8.05 -16.26 -11.30
N ALA A 71 7.91 -17.50 -10.80
CA ALA A 71 7.18 -18.55 -11.50
C ALA A 71 5.71 -18.65 -11.06
N MET A 72 5.41 -18.30 -9.82
CA MET A 72 4.11 -18.53 -9.20
C MET A 72 3.57 -17.30 -8.49
N LEU A 73 2.30 -16.98 -8.74
CA LEU A 73 1.51 -16.06 -7.92
C LEU A 73 0.85 -16.84 -6.79
N TRP A 74 0.99 -16.29 -5.60
CA TRP A 74 0.26 -16.72 -4.41
C TRP A 74 -0.87 -15.72 -4.16
N CYS A 75 -2.09 -16.20 -4.23
CA CYS A 75 -3.28 -15.36 -4.07
C CYS A 75 -4.10 -15.85 -2.89
N ILE A 76 -4.77 -14.93 -2.22
CA ILE A 76 -5.82 -15.23 -1.27
C ILE A 76 -7.15 -14.69 -1.78
N ALA A 77 -8.18 -15.54 -1.77
CA ALA A 77 -9.52 -15.17 -2.23
C ALA A 77 -10.58 -15.86 -1.35
N GLY A 78 -11.47 -15.06 -0.76
CA GLY A 78 -12.49 -15.56 0.16
C GLY A 78 -11.88 -16.41 1.27
N ARG A 79 -12.10 -17.72 1.24
CA ARG A 79 -11.58 -18.68 2.22
C ARG A 79 -10.42 -19.54 1.69
N GLU A 80 -9.84 -19.18 0.56
CA GLU A 80 -8.83 -19.99 -0.10
C GLU A 80 -7.50 -19.29 -0.26
N ALA A 81 -6.40 -20.05 -0.21
CA ALA A 81 -5.12 -19.71 -0.77
C ALA A 81 -4.91 -20.47 -2.08
N ILE A 82 -4.47 -19.79 -3.11
CA ILE A 82 -4.45 -20.31 -4.47
C ILE A 82 -3.09 -20.03 -5.10
N GLY A 83 -2.44 -21.08 -5.61
CA GLY A 83 -1.23 -20.94 -6.41
C GLY A 83 -1.55 -20.91 -7.89
N ILE A 84 -1.07 -19.87 -8.58
CA ILE A 84 -1.37 -19.60 -9.99
C ILE A 84 -0.04 -19.50 -10.75
N ASP A 85 0.04 -20.14 -11.91
CA ASP A 85 1.15 -19.98 -12.84
C ASP A 85 1.21 -18.52 -13.32
N TYR A 86 2.32 -17.85 -13.05
CA TYR A 86 2.47 -16.42 -13.36
C TYR A 86 2.40 -16.13 -14.87
N GLU A 87 2.86 -17.08 -15.73
CA GLU A 87 2.90 -16.84 -17.18
C GLU A 87 1.54 -16.97 -17.86
N ASN A 88 0.71 -17.91 -17.42
CA ASN A 88 -0.51 -18.26 -18.15
C ASN A 88 -1.79 -18.25 -17.31
N GLY A 89 -1.73 -17.87 -16.04
CA GLY A 89 -2.90 -17.77 -15.17
C GLY A 89 -3.52 -19.10 -14.74
N THR A 90 -2.85 -20.25 -14.99
CA THR A 90 -3.39 -21.57 -14.64
C THR A 90 -3.30 -21.82 -13.14
N ILE A 91 -4.41 -22.19 -12.51
CA ILE A 91 -4.43 -22.61 -11.10
C ILE A 91 -3.69 -23.93 -10.98
N LYS A 92 -2.68 -23.98 -10.11
CA LYS A 92 -1.86 -25.16 -9.82
C LYS A 92 -2.34 -25.93 -8.61
N TRP A 93 -2.79 -25.20 -7.58
CA TRP A 93 -3.31 -25.76 -6.34
C TRP A 93 -4.20 -24.74 -5.63
N ASN A 94 -5.04 -25.20 -4.72
CA ASN A 94 -5.78 -24.39 -3.77
C ASN A 94 -5.88 -25.07 -2.42
N ILE A 95 -5.97 -24.29 -1.36
CA ILE A 95 -6.12 -24.72 0.02
C ILE A 95 -7.28 -23.94 0.63
N GLU A 96 -8.26 -24.63 1.21
CA GLU A 96 -9.38 -24.02 1.92
C GLU A 96 -9.08 -23.85 3.41
N PHE A 97 -9.54 -22.73 3.99
CA PHE A 97 -9.43 -22.37 5.40
C PHE A 97 -10.81 -22.33 6.07
N ASP A 98 -10.83 -22.45 7.40
CA ASP A 98 -12.06 -22.38 8.18
C ASP A 98 -12.72 -21.00 8.15
N GLY A 99 -11.92 -19.92 7.96
CA GLY A 99 -12.37 -18.53 7.91
C GLY A 99 -11.89 -17.80 6.66
N SER A 100 -12.27 -16.52 6.54
CA SER A 100 -11.81 -15.64 5.45
C SER A 100 -10.30 -15.43 5.53
N THR A 101 -9.62 -15.50 4.39
CA THR A 101 -8.20 -15.17 4.30
C THR A 101 -8.03 -13.65 4.25
N ASP A 102 -7.25 -13.12 5.20
CA ASP A 102 -7.12 -11.67 5.41
C ASP A 102 -5.80 -11.10 4.90
N LEU A 103 -4.69 -11.81 5.17
CA LEU A 103 -3.34 -11.35 4.88
C LEU A 103 -2.50 -12.49 4.33
N ILE A 104 -1.58 -12.17 3.43
CA ILE A 104 -0.58 -13.09 2.89
C ILE A 104 0.75 -12.39 2.72
N GLU A 105 1.83 -13.03 3.14
CA GLU A 105 3.20 -12.64 2.82
C GLU A 105 4.05 -13.88 2.56
N LEU A 106 5.05 -13.73 1.66
CA LEU A 106 6.00 -14.81 1.36
C LEU A 106 7.31 -14.56 2.09
N ASP A 107 7.92 -15.62 2.60
CA ASP A 107 9.30 -15.58 3.09
C ASP A 107 10.32 -15.77 1.94
N GLY A 108 11.61 -15.63 2.26
CA GLY A 108 12.69 -15.78 1.27
C GLY A 108 12.81 -17.17 0.64
N GLU A 109 12.12 -18.18 1.20
CA GLU A 109 12.08 -19.56 0.71
C GLU A 109 10.80 -19.87 -0.09
N ASN A 110 10.00 -18.83 -0.42
CA ASN A 110 8.69 -18.93 -1.08
C ASN A 110 7.62 -19.69 -0.29
N ARG A 111 7.76 -19.79 1.04
CA ARG A 111 6.68 -20.27 1.89
C ARG A 111 5.76 -19.11 2.22
N ALA A 112 4.47 -19.39 2.28
CA ALA A 112 3.46 -18.37 2.58
C ALA A 112 3.06 -18.39 4.05
N TRP A 113 3.08 -17.20 4.65
CA TRP A 113 2.41 -16.93 5.92
C TRP A 113 1.05 -16.33 5.62
N ILE A 114 -0.02 -17.02 6.03
CA ILE A 114 -1.39 -16.60 5.77
C ILE A 114 -2.13 -16.44 7.10
N VAL A 115 -2.82 -15.32 7.23
CA VAL A 115 -3.79 -15.08 8.31
C VAL A 115 -5.19 -15.34 7.77
N SER A 116 -5.95 -16.19 8.46
CA SER A 116 -7.38 -16.37 8.24
C SER A 116 -8.16 -16.08 9.52
N SER A 117 -9.38 -15.54 9.38
CA SER A 117 -10.21 -15.16 10.53
C SER A 117 -11.61 -15.71 10.38
N VAL A 118 -12.14 -16.25 11.47
CA VAL A 118 -13.54 -16.67 11.58
C VAL A 118 -14.35 -15.57 12.25
N TYR A 119 -15.36 -15.11 11.56
CA TYR A 119 -16.30 -14.11 12.04
C TYR A 119 -17.68 -14.71 12.12
N ASP A 120 -18.33 -14.63 13.28
CA ASP A 120 -19.70 -15.09 13.45
C ASP A 120 -20.67 -13.95 13.06
N ILE A 121 -21.37 -14.14 11.95
CA ILE A 121 -22.30 -13.14 11.41
C ILE A 121 -23.54 -12.99 12.33
N GLU A 122 -23.97 -14.07 13.00
CA GLU A 122 -25.16 -14.04 13.86
C GLU A 122 -24.89 -13.28 15.15
N LEU A 123 -23.71 -13.50 15.74
CA LEU A 123 -23.24 -12.80 16.94
C LEU A 123 -22.66 -11.42 16.62
N ASN A 124 -22.37 -11.15 15.34
CA ASN A 124 -21.66 -9.97 14.87
C ASN A 124 -20.33 -9.77 15.62
N ASP A 125 -19.60 -10.86 15.81
CA ASP A 125 -18.36 -10.88 16.60
C ASP A 125 -17.27 -11.73 15.93
N PHE A 126 -16.04 -11.37 16.23
CA PHE A 126 -14.85 -12.11 15.85
C PHE A 126 -14.67 -13.30 16.80
N MET A 127 -14.45 -14.49 16.24
CA MET A 127 -14.31 -15.72 17.02
C MET A 127 -12.85 -16.10 17.24
N GLU A 128 -12.11 -16.27 16.15
CA GLU A 128 -10.70 -16.65 16.20
C GLU A 128 -9.97 -16.32 14.91
N SER A 129 -8.64 -16.25 14.97
CA SER A 129 -7.76 -16.25 13.80
C SER A 129 -6.85 -17.45 13.79
N ALA A 130 -6.38 -17.81 12.62
CA ALA A 130 -5.32 -18.77 12.42
C ALA A 130 -4.20 -18.15 11.58
N ILE A 131 -2.96 -18.41 11.99
CA ILE A 131 -1.76 -18.12 11.21
C ILE A 131 -1.27 -19.48 10.69
N SER A 132 -1.24 -19.64 9.38
CA SER A 132 -0.81 -20.85 8.71
C SER A 132 0.48 -20.62 7.95
N LEU A 133 1.44 -21.51 8.11
CA LEU A 133 2.62 -21.60 7.26
C LEU A 133 2.36 -22.65 6.19
N ILE A 134 2.54 -22.26 4.92
CA ILE A 134 2.29 -23.10 3.76
C ILE A 134 3.58 -23.23 2.96
N ASP A 135 3.90 -24.44 2.57
CA ASP A 135 5.00 -24.77 1.68
C ASP A 135 4.50 -25.60 0.51
N SER A 136 4.79 -25.14 -0.71
CA SER A 136 4.50 -25.88 -1.96
C SER A 136 3.03 -26.33 -2.12
N GLY A 137 2.09 -25.58 -1.52
CA GLY A 137 0.66 -25.89 -1.56
C GLY A 137 0.15 -26.81 -0.45
N ASP A 138 0.98 -27.12 0.56
CA ASP A 138 0.60 -27.88 1.74
C ASP A 138 0.73 -27.06 3.02
N ILE A 139 -0.21 -27.20 3.97
CA ILE A 139 -0.10 -26.56 5.28
C ILE A 139 0.94 -27.31 6.10
N VAL A 140 2.05 -26.63 6.42
CA VAL A 140 3.11 -27.16 7.28
C VAL A 140 2.65 -27.22 8.73
N GLU A 141 2.09 -26.11 9.23
CA GLU A 141 1.60 -25.99 10.60
C GLU A 141 0.64 -24.80 10.70
N LYS A 142 -0.23 -24.84 11.72
CA LYS A 142 -1.25 -23.81 12.00
C LYS A 142 -1.16 -23.36 13.45
N TYR A 143 -1.12 -22.06 13.69
CA TYR A 143 -1.18 -21.44 15.01
C TYR A 143 -2.50 -20.70 15.18
N ILE A 144 -3.31 -21.09 16.17
CA ILE A 144 -4.63 -20.51 16.45
C ILE A 144 -4.50 -19.48 17.56
N LEU A 145 -5.19 -18.33 17.40
CA LEU A 145 -5.21 -17.28 18.38
C LEU A 145 -6.60 -16.61 18.43
N ASP A 146 -6.92 -16.07 19.60
CA ASP A 146 -8.15 -15.35 19.90
C ASP A 146 -8.06 -13.85 19.55
N GLU A 147 -7.26 -13.51 18.54
CA GLU A 147 -6.95 -12.16 18.14
C GLU A 147 -6.70 -12.06 16.64
N ARG A 148 -6.98 -10.90 16.03
CA ARG A 148 -6.71 -10.67 14.62
C ARG A 148 -5.35 -10.01 14.43
N PRO A 149 -4.39 -10.63 13.73
CA PRO A 149 -3.22 -9.94 13.23
C PRO A 149 -3.58 -8.91 12.15
N TRP A 150 -2.94 -7.75 12.19
CA TRP A 150 -3.13 -6.66 11.23
C TRP A 150 -1.97 -6.47 10.27
N SER A 151 -0.83 -7.13 10.53
CA SER A 151 0.32 -7.13 9.65
C SER A 151 1.11 -8.41 9.77
N ILE A 152 1.80 -8.79 8.69
CA ILE A 152 2.72 -9.94 8.61
C ILE A 152 4.07 -9.41 8.15
N HIS A 153 5.15 -9.83 8.81
CA HIS A 153 6.52 -9.44 8.50
C HIS A 153 7.38 -10.70 8.47
N PRO A 154 7.51 -11.37 7.31
CA PRO A 154 8.36 -12.53 7.15
C PRO A 154 9.82 -12.19 7.40
N PHE A 155 10.53 -13.13 8.00
CA PHE A 155 11.93 -13.02 8.35
C PHE A 155 12.67 -14.29 7.92
N GLU A 156 13.99 -14.25 7.96
CA GLU A 156 14.82 -15.42 7.61
C GLU A 156 14.58 -16.61 8.55
N GLU A 157 14.99 -17.81 8.14
CA GLU A 157 14.97 -19.05 8.91
C GLU A 157 13.57 -19.48 9.40
N GLY A 158 12.53 -19.29 8.59
CA GLY A 158 11.16 -19.70 8.93
C GLY A 158 10.55 -18.92 10.09
N LYS A 159 10.97 -17.70 10.27
CA LYS A 159 10.46 -16.78 11.27
C LYS A 159 9.54 -15.74 10.62
N ALA A 160 8.50 -15.33 11.33
CA ALA A 160 7.68 -14.19 10.97
C ALA A 160 7.19 -13.46 12.23
N PHE A 161 6.94 -12.16 12.06
CA PHE A 161 6.38 -11.30 13.09
C PHE A 161 4.98 -10.83 12.66
N PHE A 162 4.07 -10.76 13.63
CA PHE A 162 2.68 -10.38 13.41
C PHE A 162 2.31 -9.25 14.35
N GLY A 163 1.84 -8.14 13.78
CA GLY A 163 1.31 -7.03 14.57
C GLY A 163 -0.10 -7.35 15.05
N LEU A 164 -0.31 -7.31 16.36
CA LEU A 164 -1.57 -7.69 16.99
C LEU A 164 -2.45 -6.48 17.30
N GLY A 165 -3.77 -6.65 17.11
CA GLY A 165 -4.80 -5.69 17.46
C GLY A 165 -5.16 -5.71 18.94
N ARG A 166 -6.45 -5.86 19.25
CA ARG A 166 -7.00 -6.06 20.62
C ARG A 166 -7.52 -7.50 20.71
N PRO A 167 -7.51 -8.13 21.90
CA PRO A 167 -7.16 -7.56 23.21
C PRO A 167 -5.67 -7.63 23.58
N LYS A 168 -4.85 -8.46 22.92
CA LYS A 168 -3.47 -8.73 23.39
C LYS A 168 -2.47 -7.64 23.08
N THR A 169 -2.63 -6.96 21.95
CA THR A 169 -1.68 -5.94 21.45
C THR A 169 -0.25 -6.47 21.26
N GLY A 170 0.66 -5.62 20.79
CA GLY A 170 2.07 -5.97 20.66
C GLY A 170 2.42 -6.79 19.43
N VAL A 171 3.48 -7.58 19.52
CA VAL A 171 4.05 -8.36 18.43
C VAL A 171 4.12 -9.85 18.80
N LEU A 172 3.52 -10.69 17.98
CA LEU A 172 3.68 -12.13 18.03
C LEU A 172 4.82 -12.53 17.08
N GLU A 173 5.81 -13.23 17.61
CA GLU A 173 6.88 -13.88 16.86
C GLU A 173 6.55 -15.37 16.73
N LEU A 174 6.48 -15.87 15.50
CA LEU A 174 6.41 -17.31 15.21
C LEU A 174 7.70 -17.75 14.55
N THR A 175 8.18 -18.93 14.94
CA THR A 175 9.37 -19.56 14.34
C THR A 175 9.05 -21.03 14.08
N GLU A 176 9.19 -21.45 12.83
CA GLU A 176 9.08 -22.87 12.46
C GLU A 176 10.33 -23.63 12.93
N LYS A 177 10.15 -24.71 13.64
CA LYS A 177 11.21 -25.67 14.04
C LYS A 177 10.71 -27.11 13.94
N LYS A 178 11.27 -27.84 13.00
CA LYS A 178 10.94 -29.26 12.77
C LYS A 178 9.44 -29.52 12.54
N GLY A 179 8.82 -28.68 11.72
CA GLY A 179 7.39 -28.76 11.38
C GLY A 179 6.46 -28.28 12.50
N LYS A 180 6.94 -27.50 13.48
CA LYS A 180 6.11 -26.91 14.54
C LYS A 180 6.37 -25.42 14.68
N LEU A 181 5.30 -24.65 14.90
CA LEU A 181 5.39 -23.24 15.17
C LEU A 181 5.60 -22.97 16.67
N MET A 182 6.77 -22.46 16.98
CA MET A 182 7.10 -21.94 18.31
C MET A 182 6.71 -20.46 18.36
N HIS A 183 6.09 -20.02 19.43
CA HIS A 183 5.62 -18.66 19.56
C HIS A 183 6.29 -17.89 20.71
N LYS A 184 6.42 -16.59 20.53
CA LYS A 184 6.83 -15.64 21.56
C LYS A 184 6.01 -14.36 21.40
N HIS A 185 5.38 -13.91 22.47
CA HIS A 185 4.65 -12.65 22.49
C HIS A 185 5.48 -11.54 23.13
N ASN A 186 5.58 -10.40 22.47
CA ASN A 186 6.32 -9.21 22.92
C ASN A 186 5.35 -8.05 23.07
N SER A 187 5.05 -7.70 24.32
CA SER A 187 4.17 -6.56 24.65
C SER A 187 5.02 -5.32 24.92
N ILE A 188 5.41 -4.59 23.86
CA ILE A 188 6.18 -3.34 23.98
C ILE A 188 5.24 -2.17 24.27
N HIS A 189 4.06 -2.16 23.62
CA HIS A 189 3.04 -1.13 23.79
C HIS A 189 1.71 -1.75 24.17
N ASP A 190 1.00 -1.13 25.09
CA ASP A 190 -0.40 -1.45 25.41
C ASP A 190 -1.34 -0.72 24.43
N SER A 191 -1.09 -0.91 23.14
CA SER A 191 -1.83 -0.25 22.06
C SER A 191 -1.87 -1.16 20.83
N PRO A 192 -3.03 -1.29 20.17
CA PRO A 192 -3.17 -2.14 18.98
C PRO A 192 -2.27 -1.65 17.84
N VAL A 193 -1.70 -2.60 17.14
CA VAL A 193 -1.09 -2.36 15.83
C VAL A 193 -2.21 -2.17 14.81
N LEU A 194 -2.10 -1.18 13.94
CA LEU A 194 -3.05 -0.89 12.88
C LEU A 194 -2.49 -1.14 11.48
N CYS A 195 -1.18 -0.98 11.30
CA CYS A 195 -0.50 -1.13 10.02
C CYS A 195 0.96 -1.55 10.21
N GLY A 196 1.62 -1.90 9.12
CA GLY A 196 3.04 -2.22 9.12
C GLY A 196 3.69 -2.03 7.76
N SER A 197 4.98 -1.69 7.72
CA SER A 197 5.74 -1.57 6.48
C SER A 197 6.05 -2.94 5.87
N HIS A 198 6.32 -2.96 4.56
CA HIS A 198 6.53 -4.23 3.81
C HIS A 198 8.00 -4.68 3.73
N LEU A 199 8.96 -3.79 3.98
CA LEU A 199 10.39 -4.09 3.82
C LEU A 199 11.13 -3.98 5.16
N PRO A 200 12.13 -4.86 5.42
CA PRO A 200 12.99 -4.74 6.58
C PRO A 200 13.94 -3.53 6.49
N PRO A 201 14.24 -2.82 7.60
CA PRO A 201 13.63 -3.04 8.90
C PRO A 201 12.13 -2.72 8.90
N PHE A 202 11.33 -3.54 9.60
CA PHE A 202 9.88 -3.36 9.62
C PHE A 202 9.47 -2.35 10.70
N TYR A 203 8.44 -1.57 10.38
CA TYR A 203 7.85 -0.56 11.27
C TYR A 203 6.37 -0.82 11.42
N LEU A 204 5.90 -0.93 12.66
CA LEU A 204 4.51 -1.15 12.98
C LEU A 204 3.91 0.10 13.61
N GLY A 205 2.81 0.58 13.07
CA GLY A 205 2.09 1.75 13.54
C GLY A 205 0.98 1.38 14.51
N HIS A 206 0.89 2.13 15.62
CA HIS A 206 -0.07 1.89 16.67
C HIS A 206 -1.17 2.94 16.73
N SER A 207 -2.31 2.57 17.33
CA SER A 207 -3.47 3.45 17.49
C SER A 207 -3.22 4.67 18.39
N ASN A 208 -2.17 4.64 19.20
CA ASN A 208 -1.76 5.75 20.07
C ASN A 208 -0.64 6.63 19.48
N GLY A 209 -0.25 6.39 18.21
CA GLY A 209 0.82 7.12 17.53
C GLY A 209 2.23 6.66 17.84
N MET A 210 2.39 5.54 18.56
CA MET A 210 3.68 4.92 18.80
C MET A 210 4.11 4.05 17.61
N ILE A 211 5.41 3.77 17.50
CA ILE A 211 5.98 2.92 16.44
C ILE A 211 6.82 1.83 17.08
N THR A 212 6.57 0.59 16.67
CA THR A 212 7.47 -0.54 16.95
C THR A 212 8.36 -0.76 15.75
N LYS A 213 9.67 -0.83 15.95
CA LYS A 213 10.66 -1.22 14.94
C LYS A 213 11.11 -2.67 15.18
N ILE A 214 11.15 -3.44 14.11
CA ILE A 214 11.78 -4.77 14.07
C ILE A 214 13.02 -4.62 13.18
N ASP A 215 14.21 -4.68 13.78
CA ASP A 215 15.46 -4.46 13.05
C ASP A 215 15.82 -5.67 12.15
N GLU A 216 16.87 -5.53 11.35
CA GLU A 216 17.38 -6.55 10.44
C GLU A 216 17.85 -7.84 11.15
N LYS A 217 17.98 -7.83 12.48
CA LYS A 217 18.33 -8.99 13.31
C LYS A 217 17.09 -9.61 14.01
N GLY A 218 15.91 -9.02 13.79
CA GLY A 218 14.67 -9.41 14.44
C GLY A 218 14.55 -8.93 15.89
N ASN A 219 15.32 -7.92 16.30
CA ASN A 219 15.12 -7.30 17.61
C ASN A 219 13.95 -6.33 17.53
N ILE A 220 13.05 -6.44 18.50
CA ILE A 220 11.85 -5.61 18.59
C ILE A 220 12.14 -4.48 19.57
N MET A 221 11.92 -3.24 19.13
CA MET A 221 12.20 -2.04 19.92
C MET A 221 11.17 -0.95 19.67
N ASN A 222 11.03 -0.04 20.63
CA ASN A 222 10.27 1.19 20.46
C ASN A 222 11.08 2.19 19.64
N LEU A 223 10.47 2.79 18.62
CA LEU A 223 11.01 3.95 17.94
C LEU A 223 10.40 5.22 18.56
N GLU A 224 11.22 5.96 19.31
CA GLU A 224 10.77 7.20 19.93
C GLU A 224 10.78 8.34 18.90
N LEU A 225 9.62 8.92 18.66
CA LEU A 225 9.50 10.16 17.89
C LEU A 225 9.84 11.36 18.78
N ASN A 226 10.52 12.35 18.22
CA ASN A 226 10.88 13.60 18.93
C ASN A 226 9.67 14.36 19.46
N LYS A 227 8.51 14.18 18.83
CA LYS A 227 7.22 14.72 19.25
C LYS A 227 6.20 13.61 19.40
N LYS A 228 5.40 13.67 20.47
CA LYS A 228 4.21 12.82 20.60
C LYS A 228 3.09 13.43 19.75
N HIS A 229 2.75 12.78 18.65
CA HIS A 229 1.70 13.28 17.76
C HIS A 229 0.28 12.98 18.28
N GLY A 230 0.12 11.98 19.15
CA GLY A 230 -1.14 11.68 19.84
C GLY A 230 -2.29 11.23 18.92
N SER A 231 -2.02 10.95 17.67
CA SER A 231 -2.98 10.50 16.64
C SER A 231 -2.63 9.09 16.19
N ALA A 232 -3.63 8.29 15.86
CA ALA A 232 -3.42 6.94 15.35
C ALA A 232 -2.59 6.96 14.05
N ILE A 233 -1.68 5.99 13.93
CA ILE A 233 -0.96 5.75 12.69
C ILE A 233 -1.83 4.83 11.84
N ILE A 234 -2.25 5.30 10.69
CA ILE A 234 -3.14 4.57 9.79
C ILE A 234 -2.37 3.81 8.72
N ASP A 235 -1.18 4.31 8.34
CA ASP A 235 -0.34 3.63 7.37
C ASP A 235 1.14 4.03 7.52
N ILE A 236 2.04 3.10 7.14
CA ILE A 236 3.49 3.30 7.12
C ILE A 236 4.06 2.71 5.84
N SER A 237 4.77 3.52 5.08
CA SER A 237 5.59 3.05 3.95
C SER A 237 7.06 3.37 4.21
N SER A 238 7.96 2.46 3.87
CA SER A 238 9.39 2.63 4.09
C SER A 238 10.22 2.12 2.92
N ASN A 239 11.36 2.73 2.72
CA ASN A 239 12.42 2.24 1.86
C ASN A 239 13.78 2.31 2.59
N ASN A 240 14.89 2.05 1.89
CA ASN A 240 16.23 2.03 2.50
C ASN A 240 16.70 3.40 3.02
N GLU A 241 16.03 4.49 2.68
CA GLU A 241 16.46 5.85 3.02
C GLU A 241 15.49 6.56 3.96
N GLN A 242 14.19 6.23 3.90
CA GLN A 242 13.15 7.00 4.56
C GLN A 242 11.98 6.14 5.04
N ILE A 243 11.29 6.68 6.03
CA ILE A 243 10.05 6.15 6.57
C ILE A 243 9.01 7.25 6.48
N LEU A 244 7.88 6.96 5.85
CA LEU A 244 6.72 7.83 5.81
C LEU A 244 5.63 7.27 6.69
N ILE A 245 5.03 8.11 7.50
CA ILE A 245 4.00 7.75 8.46
C ILE A 245 2.78 8.61 8.20
N CYS A 246 1.65 7.98 7.95
CA CYS A 246 0.37 8.63 7.78
C CYS A 246 -0.42 8.62 9.08
N LEU A 247 -0.82 9.78 9.57
CA LEU A 247 -1.62 9.93 10.78
C LEU A 247 -3.09 10.20 10.44
N GLU A 248 -3.98 9.71 11.29
CA GLU A 248 -5.43 9.95 11.19
C GLU A 248 -5.79 11.45 11.17
N ASN A 249 -5.00 12.28 11.84
CA ASN A 249 -5.17 13.75 11.86
C ASN A 249 -4.69 14.46 10.59
N LYS A 250 -4.41 13.72 9.51
CA LYS A 250 -3.97 14.22 8.18
C LYS A 250 -2.53 14.75 8.12
N GLN A 251 -1.71 14.44 9.10
CA GLN A 251 -0.28 14.73 9.04
C GLN A 251 0.47 13.55 8.43
N ILE A 252 1.46 13.85 7.58
CA ILE A 252 2.44 12.90 7.11
C ILE A 252 3.77 13.27 7.75
N ILE A 253 4.34 12.33 8.49
CA ILE A 253 5.65 12.48 9.12
C ILE A 253 6.67 11.78 8.24
N CYS A 254 7.79 12.44 7.99
CA CYS A 254 8.92 11.87 7.27
C CYS A 254 10.07 11.67 8.26
N LEU A 255 10.52 10.43 8.41
CA LEU A 255 11.71 10.09 9.18
C LEU A 255 12.84 9.68 8.23
N ASN A 256 14.07 9.90 8.65
CA ASN A 256 15.24 9.32 7.98
C ASN A 256 15.37 7.81 8.34
N LYS A 257 16.33 7.13 7.72
CA LYS A 257 16.63 5.70 7.98
C LYS A 257 16.96 5.39 9.46
N ASP A 258 17.44 6.39 10.21
CA ASP A 258 17.80 6.25 11.61
C ASP A 258 16.58 6.46 12.53
N GLY A 259 15.43 6.86 11.97
CA GLY A 259 14.18 7.10 12.68
C GLY A 259 14.04 8.49 13.27
N GLU A 260 14.92 9.43 12.87
CA GLU A 260 14.84 10.81 13.29
C GLU A 260 13.83 11.57 12.42
N GLU A 261 12.96 12.35 13.08
CA GLU A 261 11.97 13.18 12.37
C GLU A 261 12.68 14.34 11.66
N GLU A 262 12.60 14.34 10.35
CA GLU A 262 13.21 15.38 9.52
C GLU A 262 12.19 16.43 9.08
N ASN A 263 10.93 16.03 8.89
CA ASN A 263 9.89 16.95 8.45
C ASN A 263 8.48 16.40 8.67
N SER A 264 7.49 17.29 8.65
CA SER A 264 6.08 16.92 8.59
C SER A 264 5.37 17.70 7.48
N LEU A 265 4.53 17.02 6.71
CA LEU A 265 3.67 17.60 5.70
C LEU A 265 2.23 17.57 6.22
N GLU A 266 1.59 18.73 6.30
CA GLU A 266 0.16 18.80 6.58
C GLU A 266 -0.61 18.75 5.26
N VAL A 267 -1.48 17.78 5.11
CA VAL A 267 -2.40 17.67 3.97
C VAL A 267 -3.65 18.51 4.29
N LEU A 268 -3.45 19.81 4.45
CA LEU A 268 -4.38 20.74 5.10
C LEU A 268 -5.69 20.99 4.33
N ASP A 269 -5.67 20.90 3.01
CA ASP A 269 -6.79 21.36 2.17
C ASP A 269 -7.66 20.24 1.61
N SER A 270 -7.41 18.99 1.98
CA SER A 270 -8.25 17.91 1.49
C SER A 270 -9.49 17.76 2.37
N GLU A 271 -10.68 17.87 1.78
CA GLU A 271 -11.96 17.53 2.42
C GLU A 271 -12.05 16.04 2.83
N GLY A 272 -11.00 15.25 2.51
CA GLY A 272 -10.97 13.81 2.71
C GLY A 272 -10.23 13.35 3.95
N HIS A 273 -10.40 12.06 4.26
CA HIS A 273 -9.62 11.35 5.27
C HIS A 273 -8.51 10.56 4.59
N PRO A 274 -7.26 10.62 5.08
CA PRO A 274 -6.19 9.79 4.55
C PRO A 274 -6.52 8.30 4.78
N GLU A 275 -6.23 7.48 3.78
CA GLU A 275 -6.48 6.03 3.82
C GLU A 275 -5.18 5.25 3.80
N PHE A 276 -4.28 5.58 2.88
CA PHE A 276 -2.96 4.95 2.79
C PHE A 276 -1.97 5.84 2.02
N LEU A 277 -0.70 5.49 2.13
CA LEU A 277 0.39 6.12 1.41
C LEU A 277 1.31 5.07 0.78
N ASP A 278 2.05 5.46 -0.25
CA ASP A 278 3.02 4.58 -0.88
C ASP A 278 4.24 5.37 -1.39
N ILE A 279 5.44 4.86 -1.12
CA ILE A 279 6.68 5.43 -1.64
C ILE A 279 6.90 4.92 -3.05
N ILE A 280 7.12 5.85 -3.99
CA ILE A 280 7.41 5.48 -5.37
C ILE A 280 8.85 5.00 -5.47
N ASP A 281 9.05 3.79 -5.98
CA ASP A 281 10.35 3.22 -6.25
C ASP A 281 11.15 4.07 -7.25
N GLY A 282 12.37 4.41 -6.88
CA GLY A 282 13.28 5.19 -7.71
C GLY A 282 13.59 6.57 -7.14
N SER A 283 14.20 6.60 -5.93
CA SER A 283 14.85 7.83 -5.46
C SER A 283 15.82 8.35 -6.53
N THR A 284 15.64 9.59 -6.92
CA THR A 284 16.59 10.22 -7.84
C THR A 284 17.93 10.39 -7.13
N SER A 285 19.03 10.39 -7.88
CA SER A 285 20.41 10.61 -7.38
C SER A 285 20.60 11.87 -6.52
N ASP A 286 19.59 12.70 -6.37
CA ASP A 286 19.58 13.98 -5.68
C ASP A 286 18.88 13.93 -4.30
N GLY A 287 18.60 12.75 -3.74
CA GLY A 287 17.88 12.60 -2.46
C GLY A 287 16.40 13.06 -2.53
N LEU A 288 15.82 13.06 -3.73
CA LEU A 288 14.42 13.36 -3.95
C LEU A 288 13.60 12.06 -3.83
N VAL A 289 12.69 12.01 -2.86
CA VAL A 289 11.74 10.90 -2.71
C VAL A 289 10.36 11.36 -3.14
N ASN A 290 9.76 10.63 -4.07
CA ASN A 290 8.38 10.82 -4.47
C ASN A 290 7.48 9.80 -3.77
N PHE A 291 6.28 10.20 -3.44
CA PHE A 291 5.30 9.34 -2.79
C PHE A 291 3.87 9.73 -3.15
N TRP A 292 2.98 8.77 -2.98
CA TRP A 292 1.55 8.95 -3.12
C TRP A 292 0.87 8.99 -1.77
N ILE A 293 -0.13 9.85 -1.64
CA ILE A 293 -1.06 9.87 -0.52
C ILE A 293 -2.45 9.70 -1.11
N VAL A 294 -3.20 8.73 -0.61
CA VAL A 294 -4.60 8.52 -0.98
C VAL A 294 -5.49 9.02 0.14
N THR A 295 -6.45 9.86 -0.20
CA THR A 295 -7.47 10.34 0.73
C THR A 295 -8.86 10.04 0.18
N SER A 296 -9.75 9.51 1.01
CA SER A 296 -11.16 9.39 0.65
C SER A 296 -11.88 10.73 0.76
N THR A 297 -12.81 10.96 -0.14
CA THR A 297 -13.69 12.14 -0.16
C THR A 297 -15.15 11.70 -0.26
N ASN A 298 -16.10 12.61 -0.08
CA ASN A 298 -17.53 12.29 -0.20
C ASN A 298 -17.92 11.78 -1.60
N ASN A 299 -17.14 12.09 -2.64
CA ASN A 299 -17.45 11.81 -4.05
C ASN A 299 -16.36 10.99 -4.75
N GLY A 300 -15.58 10.20 -4.02
CA GLY A 300 -14.50 9.39 -4.58
C GLY A 300 -13.22 9.52 -3.76
N SER A 301 -12.06 9.64 -4.43
CA SER A 301 -10.77 9.81 -3.77
C SER A 301 -9.93 10.90 -4.41
N LEU A 302 -9.00 11.41 -3.61
CA LEU A 302 -7.94 12.29 -4.08
C LEU A 302 -6.61 11.56 -3.93
N LEU A 303 -5.88 11.42 -5.03
CA LEU A 303 -4.53 10.90 -5.10
C LEU A 303 -3.56 12.09 -5.17
N ILE A 304 -2.71 12.22 -4.17
CA ILE A 304 -1.80 13.34 -4.03
C ILE A 304 -0.38 12.87 -4.31
N ASN A 305 0.23 13.41 -5.35
CA ASN A 305 1.66 13.24 -5.59
C ASN A 305 2.42 14.29 -4.80
N ALA A 306 3.27 13.84 -3.92
CA ALA A 306 4.14 14.69 -3.14
C ALA A 306 5.59 14.26 -3.32
N ASN A 307 6.50 15.19 -3.07
CA ASN A 307 7.91 14.88 -3.00
C ASN A 307 8.56 15.50 -1.78
N ARG A 308 9.67 14.93 -1.43
CA ARG A 308 10.57 15.45 -0.42
C ARG A 308 11.95 15.63 -1.00
N LYS A 309 12.55 16.78 -0.72
CA LYS A 309 13.95 17.06 -1.01
C LYS A 309 14.57 17.75 0.21
N ASN A 310 15.58 17.12 0.81
CA ASN A 310 16.18 17.57 2.06
C ASN A 310 15.12 17.78 3.17
N GLU A 311 15.06 18.98 3.76
CA GLU A 311 14.13 19.33 4.85
C GLU A 311 12.78 19.86 4.36
N SER A 312 12.48 19.85 3.05
CA SER A 312 11.23 20.39 2.51
C SER A 312 10.38 19.32 1.82
N SER A 313 9.11 19.24 2.19
CA SER A 313 8.11 18.42 1.51
C SER A 313 7.13 19.30 0.76
N ASN A 314 6.82 18.95 -0.48
CA ASN A 314 5.94 19.72 -1.34
C ASN A 314 4.93 18.83 -2.05
N ILE A 315 3.68 19.27 -2.08
CA ILE A 315 2.64 18.67 -2.92
C ILE A 315 2.86 19.18 -4.35
N LYS A 316 3.05 18.26 -5.30
CA LYS A 316 3.25 18.56 -6.71
C LYS A 316 1.95 18.58 -7.50
N LEU A 317 1.09 17.60 -7.23
CA LEU A 317 -0.11 17.40 -8.02
C LEU A 317 -1.20 16.77 -7.15
N LYS A 318 -2.44 17.22 -7.35
CA LYS A 318 -3.65 16.60 -6.82
C LYS A 318 -4.42 15.97 -7.99
N ILE A 319 -4.72 14.67 -7.89
CA ILE A 319 -5.43 13.92 -8.92
C ILE A 319 -6.76 13.45 -8.33
N LYS A 320 -7.85 13.89 -8.92
CA LYS A 320 -9.20 13.55 -8.48
C LYS A 320 -9.69 12.30 -9.20
N ALA A 321 -10.08 11.31 -8.44
CA ALA A 321 -10.84 10.15 -8.90
C ALA A 321 -12.30 10.29 -8.45
N ASN A 322 -13.24 10.16 -9.40
CA ASN A 322 -14.68 10.21 -9.09
C ASN A 322 -15.21 8.90 -8.51
N SER A 323 -14.33 7.93 -8.30
CA SER A 323 -14.58 6.65 -7.64
C SER A 323 -13.56 6.47 -6.53
N ARG A 324 -13.88 5.67 -5.50
CA ARG A 324 -12.95 5.40 -4.40
C ARG A 324 -11.75 4.60 -4.91
N ILE A 325 -10.56 5.01 -4.53
CA ILE A 325 -9.35 4.22 -4.71
C ILE A 325 -9.36 3.11 -3.66
N ARG A 326 -9.25 1.86 -4.13
CA ARG A 326 -9.27 0.67 -3.29
C ARG A 326 -7.89 0.13 -2.99
N ASP A 327 -6.99 0.27 -3.95
CA ASP A 327 -5.62 -0.21 -3.82
C ASP A 327 -4.69 0.55 -4.77
N ILE A 328 -3.41 0.57 -4.43
CA ILE A 328 -2.35 1.18 -5.22
C ILE A 328 -1.09 0.31 -5.14
N ALA A 329 -0.41 0.16 -6.26
CA ALA A 329 0.88 -0.51 -6.32
C ALA A 329 1.80 0.21 -7.30
N ASN A 330 3.10 0.19 -7.03
CA ASN A 330 4.07 0.81 -7.92
C ASN A 330 5.29 -0.08 -8.17
N ALA A 331 5.82 -0.04 -9.39
CA ALA A 331 7.07 -0.67 -9.76
C ALA A 331 7.68 0.01 -10.98
N LYS A 332 9.01 0.20 -10.98
CA LYS A 332 9.80 0.67 -12.14
C LYS A 332 9.19 1.88 -12.87
N GLY A 333 8.83 2.91 -12.12
CA GLY A 333 8.34 4.17 -12.66
C GLY A 333 6.91 4.13 -13.21
N MET A 334 6.12 3.14 -12.79
CA MET A 334 4.70 3.07 -13.07
C MET A 334 3.92 2.81 -11.79
N THR A 335 2.85 3.55 -11.59
CA THR A 335 1.89 3.37 -10.50
C THR A 335 0.58 2.87 -11.07
N VAL A 336 0.00 1.86 -10.46
CA VAL A 336 -1.30 1.30 -10.80
C VAL A 336 -2.28 1.57 -9.68
N VAL A 337 -3.45 2.07 -10.03
CA VAL A 337 -4.52 2.45 -9.11
C VAL A 337 -5.77 1.64 -9.44
N GLY A 338 -6.29 0.92 -8.46
CA GLY A 338 -7.55 0.19 -8.55
C GLY A 338 -8.71 0.98 -7.97
N LEU A 339 -9.82 1.08 -8.69
CA LEU A 339 -10.98 1.88 -8.33
C LEU A 339 -12.20 1.02 -7.99
N ASP A 340 -13.09 1.58 -7.18
CA ASP A 340 -14.34 0.95 -6.75
C ASP A 340 -15.34 0.71 -7.90
N ASP A 341 -15.21 1.46 -8.99
CA ASP A 341 -16.00 1.29 -10.21
C ASP A 341 -15.45 0.25 -11.19
N GLY A 342 -14.45 -0.53 -10.76
CA GLY A 342 -13.84 -1.60 -11.54
C GLY A 342 -12.66 -1.13 -12.42
N ARG A 343 -12.41 0.18 -12.55
CA ARG A 343 -11.32 0.68 -13.39
C ARG A 343 -9.96 0.45 -12.74
N ILE A 344 -9.00 0.13 -13.59
CA ILE A 344 -7.57 0.06 -13.28
C ILE A 344 -6.86 1.11 -14.11
N ILE A 345 -6.20 2.03 -13.45
CA ILE A 345 -5.50 3.16 -14.07
C ILE A 345 -3.99 2.99 -13.84
N ALA A 346 -3.23 2.94 -14.92
CA ALA A 346 -1.77 3.01 -14.84
C ALA A 346 -1.29 4.44 -15.11
N ILE A 347 -0.39 4.93 -14.28
CA ILE A 347 0.22 6.27 -14.37
C ILE A 347 1.73 6.08 -14.56
N GLU A 348 2.26 6.51 -15.69
CA GLU A 348 3.70 6.47 -15.96
C GLU A 348 4.37 7.74 -15.44
N GLU A 349 5.39 7.60 -14.62
CA GLU A 349 6.06 8.71 -13.92
C GLU A 349 6.71 9.70 -14.89
N LYS A 350 7.34 9.23 -15.95
CA LYS A 350 7.99 10.10 -16.96
C LYS A 350 6.96 10.95 -17.70
N MET A 351 5.83 10.35 -18.05
CA MET A 351 4.74 11.06 -18.71
C MET A 351 4.09 12.06 -17.75
N LEU A 352 3.87 11.68 -16.51
CA LEU A 352 3.35 12.57 -15.47
C LEU A 352 4.26 13.78 -15.29
N THR A 353 5.57 13.56 -15.13
CA THR A 353 6.57 14.61 -14.97
C THR A 353 6.60 15.57 -16.18
N ARG A 354 6.51 15.04 -17.40
CA ARG A 354 6.45 15.84 -18.62
C ARG A 354 5.18 16.70 -18.64
N ARG A 355 4.02 16.11 -18.34
CA ARG A 355 2.73 16.86 -18.32
C ARG A 355 2.70 17.95 -17.26
N ILE A 356 3.30 17.72 -16.10
CA ILE A 356 3.44 18.76 -15.06
C ILE A 356 4.27 19.93 -15.60
N ARG A 357 5.44 19.67 -16.20
CA ARG A 357 6.32 20.70 -16.76
C ARG A 357 5.70 21.49 -17.93
N GLU A 358 4.96 20.81 -18.79
CA GLU A 358 4.26 21.45 -19.93
C GLU A 358 3.17 22.41 -19.43
N ASN A 359 2.48 22.05 -18.35
CA ASN A 359 1.46 22.90 -17.74
C ASN A 359 2.08 24.11 -17.02
N GLU A 360 3.18 23.93 -16.28
CA GLU A 360 3.91 25.04 -15.64
C GLU A 360 4.32 26.09 -16.68
N LYS A 361 4.81 25.67 -17.86
CA LYS A 361 5.15 26.58 -18.95
C LYS A 361 3.94 27.28 -19.57
N SER A 362 2.83 26.56 -19.75
CA SER A 362 1.60 27.15 -20.29
C SER A 362 0.95 28.15 -19.33
N ASP A 363 1.06 27.91 -18.03
CA ASP A 363 0.57 28.84 -17.01
C ASP A 363 1.46 30.10 -16.94
N GLU A 364 2.78 29.96 -17.02
CA GLU A 364 3.72 31.09 -17.11
C GLU A 364 3.48 31.93 -18.39
N GLU A 365 3.30 31.30 -19.56
CA GLU A 365 2.98 31.99 -20.81
C GLU A 365 1.59 32.66 -20.75
N GLY A 366 0.60 32.01 -20.15
CA GLY A 366 -0.73 32.54 -19.91
C GLY A 366 -0.72 33.73 -18.98
N ASP A 367 0.06 33.74 -17.92
CA ASP A 367 0.20 34.83 -16.97
C ASP A 367 0.96 36.02 -17.62
N VAL A 368 1.99 35.76 -18.43
CA VAL A 368 2.69 36.82 -19.19
C VAL A 368 1.75 37.49 -20.19
N GLN A 369 0.99 36.70 -20.98
CA GLN A 369 0.00 37.28 -21.92
C GLN A 369 -1.11 38.06 -21.20
N ARG A 370 -1.56 37.60 -20.07
CA ARG A 370 -2.56 38.26 -19.23
C ARG A 370 -2.01 39.57 -18.66
N PHE A 371 -0.75 39.58 -18.22
CA PHE A 371 -0.07 40.77 -17.74
C PHE A 371 0.12 41.78 -18.84
N GLU A 372 0.60 41.39 -20.02
CA GLU A 372 0.73 42.25 -21.20
C GLU A 372 -0.63 42.84 -21.65
N MET A 373 -1.69 42.04 -21.60
CA MET A 373 -3.04 42.47 -21.92
C MET A 373 -3.55 43.53 -20.92
N LEU A 374 -3.29 43.32 -19.62
CA LEU A 374 -3.63 44.29 -18.59
C LEU A 374 -2.84 45.60 -18.72
N GLU A 375 -1.55 45.55 -19.10
CA GLU A 375 -0.76 46.74 -19.38
C GLU A 375 -1.29 47.50 -20.59
N ARG A 376 -1.66 46.78 -21.67
CA ARG A 376 -2.30 47.40 -22.85
C ARG A 376 -3.61 48.10 -22.50
N LEU A 377 -4.45 47.48 -21.68
CA LEU A 377 -5.70 48.06 -21.21
C LEU A 377 -5.50 49.28 -20.30
N ARG A 378 -4.43 49.30 -19.49
CA ARG A 378 -4.06 50.50 -18.71
C ARG A 378 -3.65 51.67 -19.61
N LYS A 379 -2.81 51.42 -20.61
CA LYS A 379 -2.38 52.45 -21.58
C LYS A 379 -3.50 53.01 -22.47
N LEU A 380 -4.61 52.29 -22.59
CA LEU A 380 -5.81 52.79 -23.32
C LEU A 380 -6.77 53.60 -22.45
N ARG A 381 -6.53 53.66 -21.15
CA ARG A 381 -7.33 54.45 -20.18
C ARG A 381 -6.66 55.72 -19.73
N GLU A 382 -5.38 55.88 -20.05
CA GLU A 382 -4.64 57.17 -19.99
C GLU A 382 -4.79 57.94 -21.30
#